data_80c09be53907c10ae2bf9a764b3384b9
#
_entry.id   80c09be53907c10ae2bf9a764b3384b9
#
_cell.length_a   1.000
_cell.length_b   1.000
_cell.length_c   1.000
_cell.angle_alpha   90.00
_cell.angle_beta   90.00
_cell.angle_gamma   90.00
#
_symmetry.space_group_name_H-M   'P 1'
#
loop_
_entity.id
_entity.type
_entity.pdbx_description
1 polymer ?
#
loop_
_entity_poly.entity_id
_entity_poly.type
_entity_poly.pdbx_seq_one_letter_code
_entity_poly.pdbx_strand_id
1 'polypeptide(L)'
;MRAIPCLLTLLFTVTATVTVNAQTPAPRPPESEIIHAGTQLVIVDVVVQDRDGHPVHGLKREDLILTEDKNPQTIRNFEEHTLVPSTTHGPEMKMPPGTFTNYTPTPPNGTLNVLLLDALNTPMADQSYVRYQLQQYVKKADPGTRIAIFGLNTRLTILQGFTSDPQTLKDVVEHKLIPRSSSLLDDPVGTGTSLDDADLLQTSANVSQFEAMNQSFQIQLRQRYTLDAFNVLAHYLSGLPGRKNLIWFSGSFPLDIMPDATLADPFSVMASAEDEYRDTTNLLTRAQVAVYPIDARGLMTNPAFSASQSGRGMMNGPAFANKIAKFGQSQAQEHMTMDAMASDTGGHAFYNTNGLAEAVAKAIESGSNYYTLTYTPSNHKWDGGYRRIRINLNGAYAAQGLKLAFRQGYYADDPAKPRDAGTSAAVTEASSAASRSAASYVQASMSRGAPTPQDILFKVRVLPASTTPEDTLAPGNVPDPNKPIKGPYRRFDIDYAALAASITLEPQPDGIHHGDIEFSAFLYDPDGKLLNTAGKTIAINLTPDQYKEFEQAAQQGTGIGAHLEISAPLKQETYLRIAIHDIPSNHLGVVEIPTSSVAHLPPPPAAPTPPTTPH
;
A
#
# COMPACT_ATOMS: atom_id res chain seq x y z
N MET A 1 -93.15 -12.97 -14.18
CA MET A 1 -92.31 -13.68 -15.17
C MET A 1 -90.83 -13.53 -14.77
N ARG A 2 -90.22 -14.66 -14.57
CA ARG A 2 -88.77 -14.94 -14.36
C ARG A 2 -88.06 -14.20 -13.24
N ALA A 3 -87.83 -14.94 -12.16
CA ALA A 3 -86.97 -14.70 -11.01
C ALA A 3 -85.52 -15.02 -11.32
N ILE A 4 -84.59 -14.27 -10.71
CA ILE A 4 -83.18 -14.64 -10.61
C ILE A 4 -82.87 -14.68 -9.11
N PRO A 5 -82.29 -15.78 -8.59
CA PRO A 5 -82.06 -15.90 -7.13
C PRO A 5 -80.71 -15.30 -6.74
N CYS A 6 -80.68 -14.56 -5.66
CA CYS A 6 -79.58 -14.00 -4.95
C CYS A 6 -78.89 -15.10 -4.12
N LEU A 7 -77.63 -15.39 -4.38
CA LEU A 7 -76.85 -16.38 -3.60
C LEU A 7 -76.23 -15.69 -2.40
N LEU A 8 -76.68 -16.10 -1.21
CA LEU A 8 -76.23 -15.61 0.12
C LEU A 8 -75.03 -16.47 0.53
N THR A 9 -73.81 -15.93 0.56
CA THR A 9 -72.63 -16.60 1.05
C THR A 9 -72.51 -16.37 2.55
N LEU A 10 -72.68 -17.44 3.33
CA LEU A 10 -72.54 -17.48 4.78
C LEU A 10 -71.04 -17.51 5.16
N LEU A 11 -70.58 -16.47 5.85
CA LEU A 11 -69.20 -16.39 6.38
C LEU A 11 -69.15 -17.02 7.76
N PHE A 12 -68.57 -18.20 7.91
CA PHE A 12 -68.31 -18.85 9.19
C PHE A 12 -67.04 -18.26 9.80
N THR A 13 -67.17 -17.49 10.88
CA THR A 13 -66.04 -17.07 11.71
C THR A 13 -65.75 -18.15 12.75
N VAL A 14 -64.64 -18.86 12.58
CA VAL A 14 -64.14 -19.78 13.62
C VAL A 14 -63.22 -18.98 14.54
N THR A 15 -63.68 -18.72 15.75
CA THR A 15 -62.85 -18.18 16.84
C THR A 15 -62.08 -19.33 17.48
N ALA A 16 -60.78 -19.43 17.14
CA ALA A 16 -59.85 -20.33 17.82
C ALA A 16 -59.31 -19.61 19.08
N THR A 17 -59.69 -20.07 20.25
CA THR A 17 -59.06 -19.68 21.52
C THR A 17 -57.71 -20.38 21.64
N VAL A 18 -56.61 -19.62 21.48
CA VAL A 18 -55.26 -20.10 21.74
C VAL A 18 -54.98 -19.96 23.24
N THR A 19 -54.93 -21.09 23.94
CA THR A 19 -54.40 -21.17 25.30
C THR A 19 -52.87 -21.08 25.21
N VAL A 20 -52.30 -19.95 25.62
CA VAL A 20 -50.84 -19.78 25.76
C VAL A 20 -50.40 -20.53 27.02
N ASN A 21 -49.85 -21.74 26.84
CA ASN A 21 -49.05 -22.38 27.86
C ASN A 21 -47.69 -21.67 27.93
N ALA A 22 -47.44 -21.00 29.05
CA ALA A 22 -46.10 -20.49 29.36
C ALA A 22 -45.14 -21.68 29.55
N GLN A 23 -44.44 -22.06 28.48
CA GLN A 23 -43.30 -22.98 28.58
C GLN A 23 -42.11 -22.22 29.14
N THR A 24 -41.53 -22.70 30.22
CA THR A 24 -40.24 -22.31 30.75
C THR A 24 -39.22 -22.40 29.61
N PRO A 25 -38.39 -21.35 29.36
CA PRO A 25 -37.36 -21.43 28.30
C PRO A 25 -36.46 -22.61 28.61
N ALA A 26 -36.30 -23.50 27.64
CA ALA A 26 -35.29 -24.55 27.69
C ALA A 26 -33.90 -23.90 27.84
N PRO A 27 -32.97 -24.49 28.61
CA PRO A 27 -31.61 -23.98 28.71
C PRO A 27 -31.02 -23.93 27.29
N ARG A 28 -30.50 -22.74 26.90
CA ARG A 28 -29.74 -22.60 25.66
C ARG A 28 -28.65 -23.66 25.65
N PRO A 29 -28.51 -24.40 24.54
CA PRO A 29 -27.30 -25.22 24.37
C PRO A 29 -26.07 -24.28 24.49
N PRO A 30 -24.97 -24.76 25.09
CA PRO A 30 -23.75 -23.96 25.14
C PRO A 30 -23.41 -23.51 23.71
N GLU A 31 -23.20 -22.21 23.54
CA GLU A 31 -22.65 -21.66 22.30
C GLU A 31 -21.42 -22.51 21.97
N SER A 32 -21.52 -23.31 20.93
CA SER A 32 -20.35 -23.95 20.37
C SER A 32 -19.49 -22.78 19.85
N GLU A 33 -18.46 -22.39 20.62
CA GLU A 33 -17.37 -21.62 20.09
C GLU A 33 -16.89 -22.37 18.85
N ILE A 34 -17.24 -21.86 17.67
CA ILE A 34 -16.62 -22.29 16.42
C ILE A 34 -15.18 -21.77 16.53
N ILE A 35 -14.32 -22.60 17.07
CA ILE A 35 -12.88 -22.38 17.03
C ILE A 35 -12.54 -22.45 15.54
N HIS A 36 -12.43 -21.31 14.89
CA HIS A 36 -11.73 -21.18 13.63
C HIS A 36 -10.27 -21.52 13.89
N ALA A 37 -9.93 -22.79 13.84
CA ALA A 37 -8.56 -23.28 13.90
C ALA A 37 -7.85 -22.98 12.56
N GLY A 38 -7.84 -21.74 12.16
CA GLY A 38 -6.93 -21.21 11.15
C GLY A 38 -5.54 -21.22 11.78
N THR A 39 -4.72 -22.21 11.43
CA THR A 39 -3.33 -22.26 11.86
C THR A 39 -2.59 -21.10 11.19
N GLN A 40 -2.43 -19.98 11.89
CA GLN A 40 -1.68 -18.85 11.36
C GLN A 40 -0.19 -19.22 11.31
N LEU A 41 0.37 -19.20 10.11
CA LEU A 41 1.79 -19.38 9.86
C LEU A 41 2.48 -18.02 9.89
N VAL A 42 3.55 -17.93 10.66
CA VAL A 42 4.45 -16.79 10.64
C VAL A 42 5.60 -17.11 9.69
N ILE A 43 5.78 -16.29 8.67
CA ILE A 43 6.86 -16.39 7.69
C ILE A 43 7.95 -15.41 8.09
N VAL A 44 9.20 -15.87 8.17
CA VAL A 44 10.36 -15.02 8.48
C VAL A 44 11.44 -15.28 7.44
N ASP A 45 11.78 -14.25 6.67
CA ASP A 45 12.90 -14.29 5.75
C ASP A 45 14.17 -13.83 6.49
N VAL A 46 15.23 -14.63 6.39
CA VAL A 46 16.49 -14.43 7.08
C VAL A 46 17.62 -14.30 6.07
N VAL A 47 18.27 -13.18 6.05
CA VAL A 47 19.52 -12.97 5.31
C VAL A 47 20.68 -13.32 6.22
N VAL A 48 21.59 -14.17 5.77
CA VAL A 48 22.80 -14.56 6.50
C VAL A 48 24.02 -14.12 5.71
N GLN A 49 24.88 -13.31 6.34
CA GLN A 49 26.07 -12.76 5.71
C GLN A 49 27.32 -13.02 6.54
N ASP A 50 28.45 -13.13 5.86
CA ASP A 50 29.76 -13.15 6.49
C ASP A 50 30.16 -11.74 6.98
N ARG A 51 31.39 -11.62 7.50
CA ARG A 51 31.92 -10.34 8.02
C ARG A 51 32.11 -9.30 6.92
N ASP A 52 32.33 -9.74 5.68
CA ASP A 52 32.56 -8.90 4.51
C ASP A 52 31.24 -8.51 3.80
N GLY A 53 30.13 -9.12 4.23
CA GLY A 53 28.78 -8.84 3.74
C GLY A 53 28.34 -9.76 2.60
N HIS A 54 29.08 -10.82 2.28
CA HIS A 54 28.66 -11.79 1.27
C HIS A 54 27.62 -12.76 1.84
N PRO A 55 26.64 -13.20 1.02
CA PRO A 55 25.66 -14.19 1.43
C PRO A 55 26.31 -15.53 1.81
N VAL A 56 25.81 -16.15 2.87
CA VAL A 56 26.21 -17.48 3.29
C VAL A 56 25.18 -18.50 2.89
N HIS A 57 25.58 -19.51 2.15
CA HIS A 57 24.73 -20.56 1.59
C HIS A 57 24.90 -21.90 2.32
N GLY A 58 23.92 -22.79 2.12
CA GLY A 58 24.00 -24.18 2.58
C GLY A 58 23.71 -24.42 4.05
N LEU A 59 23.13 -23.42 4.77
CA LEU A 59 22.63 -23.66 6.11
C LEU A 59 21.45 -24.63 6.05
N LYS A 60 21.32 -25.41 7.13
CA LYS A 60 20.21 -26.32 7.35
C LYS A 60 19.28 -25.80 8.44
N ARG A 61 18.07 -26.31 8.50
CA ARG A 61 17.10 -25.97 9.54
C ARG A 61 17.67 -26.10 10.95
N GLU A 62 18.51 -27.12 11.18
CA GLU A 62 19.14 -27.45 12.46
C GLU A 62 20.21 -26.42 12.90
N ASP A 63 20.71 -25.62 11.95
CA ASP A 63 21.70 -24.58 12.22
C ASP A 63 21.09 -23.30 12.78
N LEU A 64 19.74 -23.22 12.80
CA LEU A 64 19.00 -22.04 13.23
C LEU A 64 18.14 -22.35 14.47
N ILE A 65 18.22 -21.47 15.46
CA ILE A 65 17.40 -21.50 16.68
C ILE A 65 16.45 -20.32 16.64
N LEU A 66 15.15 -20.60 16.50
CA LEU A 66 14.09 -19.62 16.47
C LEU A 66 13.39 -19.52 17.83
N THR A 67 13.23 -18.30 18.34
CA THR A 67 12.46 -18.03 19.56
C THR A 67 11.49 -16.88 19.33
N GLU A 68 10.29 -16.98 19.92
CA GLU A 68 9.31 -15.91 20.01
C GLU A 68 9.07 -15.58 21.49
N ASP A 69 9.24 -14.32 21.89
CA ASP A 69 9.16 -13.87 23.29
C ASP A 69 9.95 -14.76 24.26
N LYS A 70 11.16 -15.17 23.85
CA LYS A 70 12.07 -16.10 24.55
C LYS A 70 11.60 -17.56 24.56
N ASN A 71 10.45 -17.90 24.02
CA ASN A 71 9.97 -19.28 23.92
C ASN A 71 10.47 -19.92 22.62
N PRO A 72 11.11 -21.11 22.66
CA PRO A 72 11.54 -21.81 21.46
C PRO A 72 10.36 -22.13 20.54
N GLN A 73 10.54 -21.94 19.24
CA GLN A 73 9.55 -22.25 18.22
C GLN A 73 10.09 -23.33 17.27
N THR A 74 9.18 -24.21 16.81
CA THR A 74 9.55 -25.26 15.86
C THR A 74 9.43 -24.73 14.44
N ILE A 75 10.54 -24.71 13.70
CA ILE A 75 10.57 -24.38 12.29
C ILE A 75 9.87 -25.51 11.51
N ARG A 76 8.76 -25.20 10.85
CA ARG A 76 7.97 -26.16 10.05
C ARG A 76 8.54 -26.34 8.65
N ASN A 77 8.69 -25.21 7.91
CA ASN A 77 9.30 -25.19 6.59
C ASN A 77 10.59 -24.37 6.63
N PHE A 78 11.53 -24.80 5.80
CA PHE A 78 12.83 -24.15 5.64
C PHE A 78 13.22 -24.25 4.17
N GLU A 79 13.42 -23.10 3.54
CA GLU A 79 13.78 -23.00 2.12
C GLU A 79 14.93 -22.02 1.95
N GLU A 80 15.93 -22.39 1.16
CA GLU A 80 17.01 -21.50 0.73
C GLU A 80 16.65 -20.89 -0.62
N HIS A 81 16.74 -19.56 -0.71
CA HIS A 81 16.56 -18.79 -1.93
C HIS A 81 17.89 -18.19 -2.36
N THR A 82 18.26 -18.45 -3.61
CA THR A 82 19.48 -17.92 -4.21
C THR A 82 19.16 -17.14 -5.47
N LEU A 83 19.97 -16.14 -5.80
CA LEU A 83 19.85 -15.41 -7.05
C LEU A 83 20.12 -16.37 -8.21
N VAL A 84 19.09 -16.89 -8.85
CA VAL A 84 19.21 -17.63 -10.10
C VAL A 84 18.89 -16.66 -11.24
N PRO A 85 19.82 -16.40 -12.14
CA PRO A 85 19.54 -15.59 -13.32
C PRO A 85 18.41 -16.25 -14.13
N SER A 86 17.21 -15.68 -14.11
CA SER A 86 16.08 -16.20 -14.86
C SER A 86 16.14 -15.66 -16.29
N THR A 87 16.51 -16.49 -17.24
CA THR A 87 16.45 -16.18 -18.68
C THR A 87 15.06 -16.44 -19.27
N THR A 88 14.11 -16.97 -18.48
CA THR A 88 12.79 -17.33 -18.94
C THR A 88 11.83 -16.18 -18.73
N HIS A 89 11.42 -15.52 -19.80
CA HIS A 89 10.22 -14.71 -19.81
C HIS A 89 9.03 -15.65 -19.54
N GLY A 90 8.24 -15.36 -18.51
CA GLY A 90 6.97 -16.08 -18.33
C GLY A 90 6.11 -15.95 -19.60
N PRO A 91 5.20 -16.92 -19.87
CA PRO A 91 4.35 -16.86 -21.05
C PRO A 91 3.59 -15.54 -21.05
N GLU A 92 3.73 -14.79 -22.14
CA GLU A 92 2.96 -13.57 -22.35
C GLU A 92 1.47 -13.95 -22.42
N MET A 93 0.69 -13.49 -21.46
CA MET A 93 -0.74 -13.79 -21.43
C MET A 93 -1.45 -12.94 -22.50
N LYS A 94 -1.70 -13.55 -23.66
CA LYS A 94 -2.47 -12.90 -24.73
C LYS A 94 -3.93 -12.82 -24.33
N MET A 95 -4.37 -11.63 -23.98
CA MET A 95 -5.78 -11.35 -23.69
C MET A 95 -6.53 -10.98 -24.97
N PRO A 96 -7.84 -11.29 -25.06
CA PRO A 96 -8.67 -10.80 -26.15
C PRO A 96 -8.62 -9.26 -26.26
N PRO A 97 -8.77 -8.68 -27.46
CA PRO A 97 -8.79 -7.24 -27.64
C PRO A 97 -9.80 -6.56 -26.70
N GLY A 98 -9.39 -5.47 -26.06
CA GLY A 98 -10.21 -4.74 -25.10
C GLY A 98 -10.34 -5.38 -23.71
N THR A 99 -9.68 -6.51 -23.47
CA THR A 99 -9.67 -7.18 -22.16
C THR A 99 -8.35 -6.93 -21.45
N PHE A 100 -8.43 -6.52 -20.19
CA PHE A 100 -7.29 -6.19 -19.33
C PHE A 100 -7.40 -6.93 -17.99
N THR A 101 -6.30 -7.04 -17.28
CA THR A 101 -6.25 -7.61 -15.93
C THR A 101 -5.18 -6.90 -15.11
N ASN A 102 -5.37 -6.85 -13.79
CA ASN A 102 -4.32 -6.39 -12.88
C ASN A 102 -3.34 -7.52 -12.49
N TYR A 103 -3.56 -8.72 -13.00
CA TYR A 103 -2.62 -9.83 -12.77
C TYR A 103 -1.30 -9.58 -13.51
N THR A 104 -0.21 -9.59 -12.76
CA THR A 104 1.16 -9.50 -13.31
C THR A 104 1.81 -10.88 -13.21
N PRO A 105 2.07 -11.57 -14.32
CA PRO A 105 2.74 -12.86 -14.28
C PRO A 105 4.17 -12.69 -13.75
N THR A 106 4.44 -13.27 -12.60
CA THR A 106 5.79 -13.31 -12.01
C THR A 106 6.30 -14.74 -12.06
N PRO A 107 7.59 -14.99 -12.42
CA PRO A 107 8.15 -16.32 -12.26
C PRO A 107 8.12 -16.71 -10.78
N PRO A 108 7.88 -17.99 -10.48
CA PRO A 108 7.76 -18.49 -9.11
C PRO A 108 9.04 -18.31 -8.26
N ASN A 109 10.19 -18.15 -8.90
CA ASN A 109 11.50 -18.10 -8.25
C ASN A 109 12.27 -16.86 -8.70
N GLY A 110 12.10 -15.75 -8.02
CA GLY A 110 12.88 -14.54 -8.29
C GLY A 110 12.52 -13.41 -7.33
N THR A 111 13.54 -12.79 -6.75
CA THR A 111 13.37 -11.63 -5.88
C THR A 111 12.94 -10.43 -6.71
N LEU A 112 11.96 -9.71 -6.23
CA LEU A 112 11.49 -8.47 -6.85
C LEU A 112 12.13 -7.27 -6.14
N ASN A 113 12.70 -6.37 -6.92
CA ASN A 113 13.38 -5.19 -6.39
C ASN A 113 12.60 -3.94 -6.80
N VAL A 114 12.29 -3.10 -5.84
CA VAL A 114 11.58 -1.84 -6.02
C VAL A 114 12.53 -0.71 -5.67
N LEU A 115 12.80 0.18 -6.61
CA LEU A 115 13.51 1.44 -6.36
C LEU A 115 12.47 2.54 -6.13
N LEU A 116 12.42 3.07 -4.93
CA LEU A 116 11.56 4.20 -4.57
C LEU A 116 12.39 5.47 -4.46
N LEU A 117 12.14 6.41 -5.37
CA LEU A 117 12.79 7.71 -5.41
C LEU A 117 11.91 8.74 -4.74
N ASP A 118 12.31 9.12 -3.56
CA ASP A 118 11.55 10.01 -2.70
C ASP A 118 11.89 11.48 -2.98
N ALA A 119 11.22 12.08 -3.95
CA ALA A 119 11.35 13.50 -4.25
C ALA A 119 10.58 14.39 -3.25
N LEU A 120 9.67 13.81 -2.45
CA LEU A 120 8.96 14.52 -1.39
C LEU A 120 9.93 14.95 -0.28
N ASN A 121 10.86 14.05 0.09
CA ASN A 121 11.76 14.21 1.22
C ASN A 121 13.23 14.45 0.81
N THR A 122 13.52 14.61 -0.48
CA THR A 122 14.89 14.76 -1.01
C THR A 122 15.04 16.08 -1.74
N PRO A 123 15.99 16.94 -1.35
CA PRO A 123 16.32 18.16 -2.09
C PRO A 123 16.69 17.88 -3.56
N MET A 124 16.36 18.81 -4.45
CA MET A 124 16.54 18.63 -5.90
C MET A 124 18.00 18.35 -6.30
N ALA A 125 18.96 18.91 -5.59
CA ALA A 125 20.39 18.65 -5.82
C ALA A 125 20.74 17.17 -5.57
N ASP A 126 20.26 16.61 -4.46
CA ASP A 126 20.51 15.23 -4.07
C ASP A 126 19.75 14.24 -4.98
N GLN A 127 18.54 14.59 -5.47
CA GLN A 127 17.85 13.82 -6.49
C GLN A 127 18.67 13.68 -7.78
N SER A 128 19.37 14.75 -8.18
CA SER A 128 20.27 14.71 -9.33
C SER A 128 21.44 13.76 -9.12
N TYR A 129 21.98 13.73 -7.90
CA TYR A 129 23.03 12.80 -7.52
C TYR A 129 22.54 11.35 -7.52
N VAL A 130 21.39 11.06 -6.92
CA VAL A 130 20.77 9.72 -6.96
C VAL A 130 20.57 9.26 -8.41
N ARG A 131 20.04 10.13 -9.27
CA ARG A 131 19.85 9.82 -10.70
C ARG A 131 21.18 9.43 -11.37
N TYR A 132 22.25 10.19 -11.14
CA TYR A 132 23.57 9.86 -11.67
C TYR A 132 24.05 8.49 -11.17
N GLN A 133 23.93 8.20 -9.88
CA GLN A 133 24.32 6.93 -9.28
C GLN A 133 23.50 5.75 -9.82
N LEU A 134 22.20 5.93 -10.02
CA LEU A 134 21.36 4.91 -10.63
C LEU A 134 21.74 4.63 -12.09
N GLN A 135 22.15 5.65 -12.84
CA GLN A 135 22.71 5.43 -14.19
C GLN A 135 23.99 4.57 -14.14
N GLN A 136 24.85 4.76 -13.13
CA GLN A 136 26.03 3.90 -12.95
C GLN A 136 25.65 2.47 -12.57
N TYR A 137 24.65 2.31 -11.69
CA TYR A 137 24.14 0.99 -11.30
C TYR A 137 23.54 0.23 -12.48
N VAL A 138 22.61 0.84 -13.25
CA VAL A 138 21.93 0.18 -14.38
C VAL A 138 22.92 -0.30 -15.46
N LYS A 139 24.04 0.42 -15.67
CA LYS A 139 25.10 -0.01 -16.60
C LYS A 139 25.80 -1.30 -16.17
N LYS A 140 25.79 -1.63 -14.88
CA LYS A 140 26.49 -2.76 -14.26
C LYS A 140 25.55 -3.80 -13.67
N ALA A 141 24.24 -3.59 -13.77
CA ALA A 141 23.23 -4.47 -13.19
C ALA A 141 23.33 -5.88 -13.78
N ASP A 142 23.21 -6.90 -12.91
CA ASP A 142 23.24 -8.28 -13.32
C ASP A 142 22.05 -8.62 -14.24
N PRO A 143 22.29 -9.35 -15.34
CA PRO A 143 21.22 -9.79 -16.22
C PRO A 143 20.19 -10.65 -15.45
N GLY A 144 18.90 -10.36 -15.67
CA GLY A 144 17.80 -11.09 -15.01
C GLY A 144 17.31 -10.49 -13.70
N THR A 145 18.02 -9.48 -13.15
CA THR A 145 17.53 -8.73 -11.98
C THR A 145 16.25 -7.97 -12.32
N ARG A 146 15.15 -8.29 -11.66
CA ARG A 146 13.87 -7.61 -11.89
C ARG A 146 13.76 -6.38 -11.03
N ILE A 147 13.54 -5.24 -11.67
CA ILE A 147 13.48 -3.93 -11.03
C ILE A 147 12.22 -3.20 -11.48
N ALA A 148 11.47 -2.65 -10.52
CA ALA A 148 10.46 -1.64 -10.75
C ALA A 148 10.93 -0.30 -10.17
N ILE A 149 10.55 0.82 -10.80
CA ILE A 149 10.96 2.16 -10.38
C ILE A 149 9.72 2.98 -10.07
N PHE A 150 9.67 3.53 -8.87
CA PHE A 150 8.61 4.40 -8.38
C PHE A 150 9.17 5.76 -7.99
N GLY A 151 8.35 6.79 -8.15
CA GLY A 151 8.62 8.14 -7.66
C GLY A 151 7.58 8.53 -6.61
N LEU A 152 8.03 9.08 -5.50
CA LEU A 152 7.20 9.67 -4.47
C LEU A 152 7.37 11.20 -4.50
N ASN A 153 6.25 11.90 -4.65
CA ASN A 153 6.14 13.32 -4.40
C ASN A 153 4.97 13.48 -3.40
N THR A 154 3.98 14.30 -3.64
CA THR A 154 2.72 14.29 -2.86
C THR A 154 1.87 13.05 -3.11
N ARG A 155 2.22 12.23 -4.09
CA ARG A 155 1.61 10.94 -4.42
C ARG A 155 2.66 9.98 -4.96
N LEU A 156 2.42 8.70 -4.74
CA LEU A 156 3.22 7.63 -5.31
C LEU A 156 2.87 7.46 -6.80
N THR A 157 3.88 7.30 -7.65
CA THR A 157 3.71 7.11 -9.11
C THR A 157 4.62 6.00 -9.60
N ILE A 158 4.11 5.10 -10.41
CA ILE A 158 4.92 4.10 -11.10
C ILE A 158 5.60 4.76 -12.32
N LEU A 159 6.92 4.73 -12.34
CA LEU A 159 7.72 5.22 -13.48
C LEU A 159 8.03 4.08 -14.45
N GLN A 160 8.26 2.87 -13.89
CA GLN A 160 8.48 1.63 -14.59
C GLN A 160 8.02 0.45 -13.77
N GLY A 161 7.17 -0.40 -14.34
CA GLY A 161 6.83 -1.71 -13.78
C GLY A 161 8.01 -2.68 -13.82
N PHE A 162 7.85 -3.85 -13.20
CA PHE A 162 8.92 -4.84 -13.12
C PHE A 162 9.45 -5.23 -14.51
N THR A 163 10.73 -4.99 -14.72
CA THR A 163 11.45 -5.38 -15.93
C THR A 163 12.86 -5.85 -15.57
N SER A 164 13.41 -6.74 -16.40
CA SER A 164 14.82 -7.14 -16.36
C SER A 164 15.59 -6.62 -17.58
N ASP A 165 14.93 -5.79 -18.42
CA ASP A 165 15.56 -5.20 -19.59
C ASP A 165 16.39 -3.96 -19.20
N PRO A 166 17.73 -4.01 -19.34
CA PRO A 166 18.61 -2.90 -18.98
C PRO A 166 18.35 -1.65 -19.81
N GLN A 167 17.91 -1.80 -21.07
CA GLN A 167 17.66 -0.64 -21.93
C GLN A 167 16.42 0.13 -21.45
N THR A 168 15.34 -0.56 -21.11
CA THR A 168 14.16 0.06 -20.52
C THR A 168 14.49 0.78 -19.21
N LEU A 169 15.27 0.16 -18.32
CA LEU A 169 15.70 0.79 -17.07
C LEU A 169 16.52 2.05 -17.32
N LYS A 170 17.46 1.98 -18.27
CA LYS A 170 18.29 3.13 -18.67
C LYS A 170 17.42 4.28 -19.18
N ASP A 171 16.49 4.01 -20.08
CA ASP A 171 15.62 5.03 -20.67
C ASP A 171 14.77 5.74 -19.59
N VAL A 172 14.29 5.01 -18.58
CA VAL A 172 13.55 5.59 -17.46
C VAL A 172 14.44 6.49 -16.61
N VAL A 173 15.64 6.02 -16.25
CA VAL A 173 16.58 6.80 -15.42
C VAL A 173 17.06 8.05 -16.16
N GLU A 174 17.23 7.99 -17.48
CA GLU A 174 17.68 9.13 -18.30
C GLU A 174 16.58 10.14 -18.62
N HIS A 175 15.33 9.71 -18.81
CA HIS A 175 14.28 10.56 -19.37
C HIS A 175 13.09 10.80 -18.44
N LYS A 176 12.76 9.86 -17.52
CA LYS A 176 11.61 9.99 -16.63
C LYS A 176 11.97 10.47 -15.22
N LEU A 177 13.21 10.24 -14.76
CA LEU A 177 13.69 10.72 -13.46
C LEU A 177 14.11 12.19 -13.56
N ILE A 178 13.13 13.08 -13.58
CA ILE A 178 13.38 14.51 -13.59
C ILE A 178 13.31 15.01 -12.13
N PRO A 179 14.40 15.63 -11.60
CA PRO A 179 14.40 16.22 -10.27
C PRO A 179 13.27 17.24 -10.13
N ARG A 180 12.57 17.21 -9.00
CA ARG A 180 11.44 18.10 -8.69
C ARG A 180 11.63 18.72 -7.32
N SER A 181 11.37 20.01 -7.18
CA SER A 181 11.29 20.65 -5.89
C SER A 181 10.00 20.25 -5.19
N SER A 182 10.10 19.96 -3.89
CA SER A 182 8.94 19.75 -3.02
C SER A 182 8.68 21.04 -2.25
N SER A 183 7.50 21.61 -2.40
CA SER A 183 7.08 22.80 -1.63
C SER A 183 7.04 22.57 -0.11
N LEU A 184 7.03 21.31 0.31
CA LEU A 184 7.09 20.91 1.72
C LEU A 184 8.52 20.82 2.28
N LEU A 185 9.55 20.94 1.41
CA LEU A 185 10.96 21.04 1.79
C LEU A 185 11.48 22.47 1.72
N ASP A 186 10.78 23.35 0.99
CA ASP A 186 11.18 24.75 0.89
C ASP A 186 10.95 25.42 2.25
N ASP A 187 12.02 25.95 2.82
CA ASP A 187 11.92 26.80 4.01
C ASP A 187 11.24 28.13 3.58
N PRO A 188 9.98 28.38 3.98
CA PRO A 188 9.26 29.56 3.52
C PRO A 188 9.86 30.87 4.03
N VAL A 189 10.78 30.81 4.98
CA VAL A 189 11.49 31.93 5.55
C VAL A 189 12.98 31.66 5.51
N GLY A 190 13.52 31.62 4.28
CA GLY A 190 14.95 31.69 4.10
C GLY A 190 15.48 33.01 4.62
N THR A 191 16.42 32.89 5.54
CA THR A 191 17.29 33.91 6.06
C THR A 191 16.84 34.67 7.32
N GLY A 192 17.52 34.35 8.39
CA GLY A 192 17.62 35.20 9.53
C GLY A 192 17.94 36.64 9.17
N THR A 193 16.95 37.50 9.14
CA THR A 193 17.15 38.89 9.44
C THR A 193 17.45 38.94 10.94
N SER A 194 18.72 39.14 11.26
CA SER A 194 19.12 39.55 12.60
C SER A 194 18.52 40.95 12.87
N LEU A 195 17.39 40.95 13.52
CA LEU A 195 16.79 42.18 14.05
C LEU A 195 17.39 42.41 15.44
N ASP A 196 18.31 43.36 15.53
CA ASP A 196 19.08 43.73 16.73
C ASP A 196 18.33 44.76 17.58
N ASP A 197 17.01 44.73 17.71
CA ASP A 197 16.27 45.67 18.55
C ASP A 197 15.41 45.00 19.62
N ALA A 198 15.57 45.40 20.86
CA ALA A 198 14.97 44.82 22.07
C ALA A 198 13.43 44.88 22.10
N ASP A 199 12.79 45.79 21.39
CA ASP A 199 11.32 45.88 21.28
C ASP A 199 10.73 44.82 20.31
N LEU A 200 11.59 44.12 19.56
CA LEU A 200 11.24 43.05 18.64
C LEU A 200 11.31 41.65 19.28
N LEU A 201 11.81 41.53 20.52
CA LEU A 201 11.99 40.20 21.16
C LEU A 201 10.67 39.46 21.33
N GLN A 202 9.57 40.12 21.66
CA GLN A 202 8.26 39.47 21.83
C GLN A 202 7.61 39.14 20.48
N THR A 203 7.80 40.01 19.49
CA THR A 203 7.38 39.79 18.12
C THR A 203 8.22 38.66 17.47
N SER A 204 9.53 38.63 17.74
CA SER A 204 10.44 37.58 17.29
C SER A 204 10.13 36.21 17.91
N ALA A 205 9.71 36.16 19.18
CA ALA A 205 9.29 34.92 19.84
C ALA A 205 8.02 34.33 19.20
N ASN A 206 7.03 35.19 18.91
CA ASN A 206 5.80 34.78 18.24
C ASN A 206 6.05 34.32 16.79
N VAL A 207 6.93 35.01 16.06
CA VAL A 207 7.35 34.62 14.72
C VAL A 207 8.10 33.27 14.76
N SER A 208 9.05 33.09 15.67
CA SER A 208 9.77 31.83 15.84
C SER A 208 8.87 30.68 16.22
N GLN A 209 7.85 30.92 17.07
CA GLN A 209 6.84 29.91 17.41
C GLN A 209 5.98 29.54 16.20
N PHE A 210 5.55 30.53 15.40
CA PHE A 210 4.79 30.30 14.18
C PHE A 210 5.61 29.50 13.12
N GLU A 211 6.89 29.85 12.96
CA GLU A 211 7.81 29.13 12.08
C GLU A 211 7.99 27.68 12.54
N ALA A 212 8.19 27.43 13.84
CA ALA A 212 8.29 26.08 14.39
C ALA A 212 7.02 25.26 14.16
N MET A 213 5.84 25.87 14.37
CA MET A 213 4.55 25.21 14.10
C MET A 213 4.38 24.87 12.61
N ASN A 214 4.77 25.78 11.71
CA ASN A 214 4.69 25.55 10.27
C ASN A 214 5.64 24.44 9.81
N GLN A 215 6.89 24.43 10.31
CA GLN A 215 7.85 23.37 10.04
C GLN A 215 7.36 22.01 10.55
N SER A 216 6.83 21.94 11.77
CA SER A 216 6.25 20.73 12.33
C SER A 216 5.08 20.23 11.48
N PHE A 217 4.19 21.10 11.04
CA PHE A 217 3.08 20.75 10.14
C PHE A 217 3.56 20.21 8.80
N GLN A 218 4.60 20.80 8.19
CA GLN A 218 5.19 20.28 6.95
C GLN A 218 5.82 18.91 7.15
N ILE A 219 6.50 18.66 8.27
CA ILE A 219 7.06 17.35 8.62
C ILE A 219 5.94 16.32 8.75
N GLN A 220 4.84 16.64 9.45
CA GLN A 220 3.68 15.76 9.60
C GLN A 220 3.04 15.41 8.25
N LEU A 221 2.88 16.38 7.35
CA LEU A 221 2.36 16.13 6.01
C LEU A 221 3.28 15.20 5.21
N ARG A 222 4.60 15.44 5.27
CA ARG A 222 5.58 14.57 4.58
C ARG A 222 5.56 13.15 5.16
N GLN A 223 5.50 13.02 6.48
CA GLN A 223 5.35 11.72 7.15
C GLN A 223 4.12 10.98 6.66
N ARG A 224 2.96 11.64 6.67
CA ARG A 224 1.70 11.04 6.22
C ARG A 224 1.76 10.58 4.77
N TYR A 225 2.22 11.45 3.84
CA TYR A 225 2.35 11.06 2.43
C TYR A 225 3.34 9.92 2.22
N THR A 226 4.39 9.83 3.04
CA THR A 226 5.37 8.74 2.97
C THR A 226 4.76 7.41 3.45
N LEU A 227 4.02 7.41 4.57
CA LEU A 227 3.33 6.22 5.08
C LEU A 227 2.20 5.77 4.14
N ASP A 228 1.40 6.71 3.61
CA ASP A 228 0.39 6.42 2.59
C ASP A 228 1.01 5.74 1.36
N ALA A 229 2.17 6.23 0.90
CA ALA A 229 2.88 5.63 -0.21
C ALA A 229 3.37 4.20 0.09
N PHE A 230 3.86 3.96 1.30
CA PHE A 230 4.26 2.62 1.73
C PHE A 230 3.07 1.67 1.85
N ASN A 231 1.93 2.13 2.33
CA ASN A 231 0.70 1.34 2.37
C ASN A 231 0.26 0.94 0.96
N VAL A 232 0.24 1.89 0.01
CA VAL A 232 -0.06 1.60 -1.40
C VAL A 232 0.93 0.59 -2.00
N LEU A 233 2.23 0.74 -1.70
CA LEU A 233 3.25 -0.22 -2.14
C LEU A 233 3.05 -1.60 -1.53
N ALA A 234 2.77 -1.69 -0.22
CA ALA A 234 2.54 -2.94 0.47
C ALA A 234 1.35 -3.71 -0.16
N HIS A 235 0.24 -3.03 -0.41
CA HIS A 235 -0.92 -3.64 -1.08
C HIS A 235 -0.63 -4.05 -2.53
N TYR A 236 0.10 -3.22 -3.28
CA TYR A 236 0.53 -3.60 -4.64
C TYR A 236 1.42 -4.83 -4.63
N LEU A 237 2.36 -4.91 -3.68
CA LEU A 237 3.33 -5.99 -3.59
C LEU A 237 2.77 -7.26 -2.92
N SER A 238 1.70 -7.18 -2.14
CA SER A 238 1.08 -8.33 -1.47
C SER A 238 0.57 -9.38 -2.46
N GLY A 239 0.07 -8.94 -3.62
CA GLY A 239 -0.37 -9.83 -4.70
C GLY A 239 0.76 -10.55 -5.44
N LEU A 240 2.02 -10.23 -5.15
CA LEU A 240 3.19 -10.85 -5.79
C LEU A 240 3.86 -11.84 -4.84
N PRO A 241 4.21 -13.07 -5.29
CA PRO A 241 4.82 -14.08 -4.42
C PRO A 241 6.27 -13.76 -4.06
N GLY A 242 6.75 -14.32 -2.95
CA GLY A 242 8.13 -14.27 -2.49
C GLY A 242 8.52 -12.93 -1.85
N ARG A 243 9.80 -12.83 -1.46
CA ARG A 243 10.39 -11.63 -0.84
C ARG A 243 10.55 -10.49 -1.85
N LYS A 244 10.25 -9.26 -1.42
CA LYS A 244 10.45 -8.03 -2.18
C LYS A 244 11.42 -7.12 -1.44
N ASN A 245 12.36 -6.52 -2.15
CA ASN A 245 13.30 -5.55 -1.61
C ASN A 245 12.83 -4.15 -2.03
N LEU A 246 12.46 -3.33 -1.05
CA LEU A 246 12.13 -1.92 -1.26
C LEU A 246 13.35 -1.06 -0.94
N ILE A 247 14.04 -0.61 -1.97
CA ILE A 247 15.21 0.26 -1.88
C ILE A 247 14.73 1.70 -1.93
N TRP A 248 14.73 2.35 -0.78
CA TRP A 248 14.14 3.67 -0.58
C TRP A 248 15.21 4.75 -0.51
N PHE A 249 15.32 5.57 -1.54
CA PHE A 249 16.21 6.74 -1.58
C PHE A 249 15.48 7.95 -1.02
N SER A 250 15.96 8.47 0.11
CA SER A 250 15.41 9.67 0.74
C SER A 250 16.51 10.56 1.29
N GLY A 251 16.29 11.87 1.22
CA GLY A 251 17.18 12.88 1.83
C GLY A 251 16.80 13.22 3.27
N SER A 252 15.61 12.80 3.72
CA SER A 252 15.22 12.86 5.13
C SER A 252 14.20 11.77 5.41
N PHE A 253 14.12 11.35 6.66
CA PHE A 253 13.26 10.25 7.10
C PHE A 253 12.28 10.76 8.14
N PRO A 254 11.17 11.41 7.72
CA PRO A 254 10.25 12.12 8.61
C PRO A 254 9.32 11.18 9.38
N LEU A 255 9.77 9.96 9.70
CA LEU A 255 9.03 9.00 10.51
C LEU A 255 9.36 9.20 11.98
N ASP A 256 9.32 10.46 12.45
CA ASP A 256 9.72 10.84 13.80
C ASP A 256 8.86 10.13 14.86
N ILE A 257 9.45 9.11 15.48
CA ILE A 257 8.91 8.38 16.62
C ILE A 257 9.31 9.12 17.94
N MET A 258 10.04 10.25 17.82
CA MET A 258 10.58 10.99 18.95
C MET A 258 9.79 12.28 19.21
N PRO A 259 9.68 12.71 20.50
CA PRO A 259 9.02 13.97 20.83
C PRO A 259 9.72 15.15 20.17
N ASP A 260 8.96 16.04 19.57
CA ASP A 260 9.47 17.31 19.05
C ASP A 260 9.62 18.33 20.20
N ALA A 261 10.84 18.43 20.73
CA ALA A 261 11.17 19.33 21.84
C ALA A 261 10.99 20.84 21.49
N THR A 262 10.71 21.19 20.26
CA THR A 262 10.48 22.58 19.82
C THR A 262 9.02 23.00 19.96
N LEU A 263 8.09 22.05 20.14
CA LEU A 263 6.67 22.31 20.35
C LEU A 263 6.34 22.56 21.83
N ALA A 264 5.29 23.33 22.07
CA ALA A 264 4.75 23.58 23.42
C ALA A 264 4.24 22.29 24.10
N ASP A 265 3.74 21.34 23.32
CA ASP A 265 3.44 19.96 23.74
C ASP A 265 4.20 18.98 22.84
N PRO A 266 5.39 18.52 23.27
CA PRO A 266 6.24 17.63 22.49
C PRO A 266 5.60 16.26 22.14
N PHE A 267 4.59 15.83 22.88
CA PHE A 267 3.95 14.52 22.77
C PHE A 267 2.62 14.53 22.00
N SER A 268 2.09 15.71 21.66
CA SER A 268 0.76 15.85 21.05
C SER A 268 0.61 15.11 19.69
N VAL A 269 1.73 14.84 19.02
CA VAL A 269 1.77 14.25 17.67
C VAL A 269 2.16 12.76 17.69
N MET A 270 2.77 12.29 18.78
CA MET A 270 3.41 10.95 18.82
C MET A 270 2.44 9.79 18.70
N ALA A 271 1.31 9.82 19.38
CA ALA A 271 0.44 8.65 19.50
C ALA A 271 -0.15 8.20 18.16
N SER A 272 -0.57 9.15 17.30
CA SER A 272 -1.10 8.81 15.97
C SER A 272 -0.01 8.37 14.99
N ALA A 273 1.16 8.99 15.07
CA ALA A 273 2.30 8.67 14.20
C ALA A 273 2.86 7.28 14.48
N GLU A 274 2.93 6.86 15.73
CA GLU A 274 3.40 5.54 16.13
C GLU A 274 2.43 4.43 15.67
N ASP A 275 1.12 4.66 15.81
CA ASP A 275 0.09 3.72 15.33
C ASP A 275 0.12 3.58 13.79
N GLU A 276 0.21 4.69 13.04
CA GLU A 276 0.31 4.67 11.58
C GLU A 276 1.59 3.97 11.10
N TYR A 277 2.73 4.23 11.75
CA TYR A 277 4.00 3.55 11.46
C TYR A 277 3.90 2.05 11.71
N ARG A 278 3.31 1.65 12.85
CA ARG A 278 3.07 0.26 13.21
C ARG A 278 2.22 -0.46 12.16
N ASP A 279 1.10 0.14 11.76
CA ASP A 279 0.19 -0.46 10.78
C ASP A 279 0.87 -0.59 9.41
N THR A 280 1.63 0.41 8.99
CA THR A 280 2.43 0.37 7.75
C THR A 280 3.50 -0.72 7.78
N THR A 281 4.25 -0.86 8.89
CA THR A 281 5.27 -1.93 9.03
C THR A 281 4.64 -3.31 9.04
N ASN A 282 3.46 -3.46 9.64
CA ASN A 282 2.69 -4.71 9.58
C ASN A 282 2.27 -5.07 8.15
N LEU A 283 1.76 -4.12 7.39
CA LEU A 283 1.39 -4.33 5.98
C LEU A 283 2.60 -4.74 5.15
N LEU A 284 3.72 -4.03 5.28
CA LEU A 284 4.97 -4.35 4.59
C LEU A 284 5.46 -5.77 4.92
N THR A 285 5.46 -6.14 6.20
CA THR A 285 5.93 -7.46 6.64
C THR A 285 5.00 -8.59 6.19
N ARG A 286 3.68 -8.39 6.19
CA ARG A 286 2.72 -9.36 5.63
C ARG A 286 2.90 -9.53 4.12
N ALA A 287 3.23 -8.45 3.41
CA ALA A 287 3.57 -8.47 2.00
C ALA A 287 4.99 -9.02 1.72
N GLN A 288 5.74 -9.48 2.71
CA GLN A 288 7.15 -9.92 2.61
C GLN A 288 8.06 -8.84 1.96
N VAL A 289 7.85 -7.58 2.31
CA VAL A 289 8.65 -6.44 1.84
C VAL A 289 9.71 -6.11 2.88
N ALA A 290 10.98 -6.22 2.50
CA ALA A 290 12.11 -5.74 3.30
C ALA A 290 12.52 -4.36 2.79
N VAL A 291 12.60 -3.38 3.69
CA VAL A 291 12.97 -2.00 3.36
C VAL A 291 14.46 -1.80 3.53
N TYR A 292 15.08 -1.23 2.51
CA TYR A 292 16.49 -0.84 2.48
C TYR A 292 16.57 0.68 2.31
N PRO A 293 16.53 1.46 3.40
CA PRO A 293 16.66 2.91 3.32
C PRO A 293 18.09 3.29 2.90
N ILE A 294 18.21 4.19 1.93
CA ILE A 294 19.48 4.73 1.46
C ILE A 294 19.44 6.25 1.60
N ASP A 295 20.35 6.82 2.39
CA ASP A 295 20.49 8.27 2.51
C ASP A 295 21.01 8.86 1.18
N ALA A 296 20.11 9.58 0.51
CA ALA A 296 20.36 10.18 -0.80
C ALA A 296 21.40 11.30 -0.78
N ARG A 297 21.68 11.88 0.40
CA ARG A 297 22.62 13.00 0.60
C ARG A 297 24.07 12.55 0.58
N GLY A 298 24.31 11.24 0.77
CA GLY A 298 25.66 10.70 0.83
C GLY A 298 26.44 11.10 2.09
N LEU A 299 27.72 11.43 1.93
CA LEU A 299 28.55 11.95 3.03
C LEU A 299 28.19 13.43 3.29
N MET A 300 27.52 13.66 4.41
CA MET A 300 27.14 15.02 4.81
C MET A 300 28.26 15.72 5.59
N THR A 301 28.59 16.92 5.17
CA THR A 301 29.43 17.82 5.97
C THR A 301 28.53 18.75 6.79
N ASN A 302 28.95 19.03 8.03
CA ASN A 302 28.18 19.94 8.88
C ASN A 302 28.07 21.32 8.22
N PRO A 303 26.84 21.86 8.01
CA PRO A 303 26.64 23.16 7.33
C PRO A 303 27.36 24.32 8.00
N ALA A 304 27.68 24.20 9.31
CA ALA A 304 28.46 25.20 10.02
C ALA A 304 29.87 25.43 9.44
N PHE A 305 30.39 24.44 8.68
CA PHE A 305 31.70 24.53 7.98
C PHE A 305 31.56 24.86 6.50
N SER A 306 30.35 25.18 6.03
CA SER A 306 30.14 25.55 4.63
C SER A 306 30.81 26.90 4.30
N ALA A 307 31.46 26.96 3.13
CA ALA A 307 32.10 28.18 2.64
C ALA A 307 31.13 29.35 2.40
N SER A 308 29.84 29.07 2.31
CA SER A 308 28.77 30.08 2.20
C SER A 308 28.44 30.79 3.53
N GLN A 309 28.90 30.27 4.66
CA GLN A 309 28.71 30.91 5.96
C GLN A 309 29.77 32.02 6.15
N SER A 310 29.31 33.27 6.26
CA SER A 310 30.21 34.38 6.56
C SER A 310 30.80 34.17 7.95
N GLY A 311 32.11 33.87 8.03
CA GLY A 311 32.81 33.54 9.29
C GLY A 311 32.95 34.70 10.31
N ARG A 312 32.27 35.82 10.13
CA ARG A 312 32.32 36.97 11.10
C ARG A 312 31.55 36.62 12.37
N GLY A 313 32.29 36.36 13.46
CA GLY A 313 31.76 36.28 14.81
C GLY A 313 31.20 34.94 15.27
N MET A 314 31.21 33.89 14.43
CA MET A 314 30.53 32.60 14.71
C MET A 314 31.44 31.44 15.11
N MET A 315 32.75 31.49 14.84
CA MET A 315 33.59 30.29 14.90
C MET A 315 33.98 29.81 16.31
N ASN A 316 33.72 30.54 17.38
CA ASN A 316 34.12 30.15 18.73
C ASN A 316 33.07 30.45 19.84
N GLY A 317 31.81 30.63 19.49
CA GLY A 317 30.73 30.92 20.44
C GLY A 317 29.79 29.76 20.74
N PRO A 318 28.98 29.87 21.84
CA PRO A 318 27.97 28.86 22.19
C PRO A 318 26.96 28.59 21.06
N ALA A 319 26.64 29.59 20.24
CA ALA A 319 25.74 29.47 19.09
C ALA A 319 26.31 28.51 18.01
N PHE A 320 27.62 28.53 17.77
CA PHE A 320 28.30 27.61 16.84
C PHE A 320 28.28 26.18 17.37
N ALA A 321 28.61 26.00 18.65
CA ALA A 321 28.54 24.69 19.32
C ALA A 321 27.11 24.11 19.28
N ASN A 322 26.08 24.94 19.51
CA ASN A 322 24.69 24.53 19.40
C ASN A 322 24.27 24.13 17.99
N LYS A 323 24.72 24.82 16.94
CA LYS A 323 24.46 24.43 15.54
C LYS A 323 25.09 23.07 15.21
N ILE A 324 26.32 22.82 15.65
CA ILE A 324 27.00 21.53 15.45
C ILE A 324 26.23 20.42 16.19
N ALA A 325 25.85 20.67 17.44
CA ALA A 325 25.12 19.69 18.26
C ALA A 325 23.75 19.36 17.67
N LYS A 326 22.97 20.37 17.26
CA LYS A 326 21.66 20.18 16.61
C LYS A 326 21.79 19.37 15.32
N PHE A 327 22.75 19.67 14.46
CA PHE A 327 22.98 18.91 13.23
C PHE A 327 23.32 17.45 13.54
N GLY A 328 24.23 17.19 14.49
CA GLY A 328 24.59 15.81 14.88
C GLY A 328 23.40 15.06 15.48
N GLN A 329 22.57 15.73 16.29
CA GLN A 329 21.36 15.13 16.85
C GLN A 329 20.33 14.79 15.78
N SER A 330 20.03 15.71 14.86
CA SER A 330 19.09 15.48 13.75
C SER A 330 19.55 14.30 12.88
N GLN A 331 20.84 14.25 12.53
CA GLN A 331 21.41 13.18 11.74
C GLN A 331 21.31 11.81 12.46
N ALA A 332 21.58 11.79 13.77
CA ALA A 332 21.46 10.56 14.57
C ALA A 332 19.99 10.08 14.64
N GLN A 333 19.02 10.98 14.78
CA GLN A 333 17.59 10.64 14.76
C GLN A 333 17.18 10.04 13.43
N GLU A 334 17.57 10.66 12.32
CA GLU A 334 17.27 10.14 10.98
C GLU A 334 17.88 8.74 10.75
N HIS A 335 19.14 8.52 11.18
CA HIS A 335 19.77 7.19 11.08
C HIS A 335 19.06 6.16 11.96
N MET A 336 18.63 6.54 13.17
CA MET A 336 17.83 5.65 14.04
C MET A 336 16.51 5.25 13.38
N THR A 337 15.83 6.18 12.71
CA THR A 337 14.59 5.90 11.96
C THR A 337 14.84 4.96 10.80
N MET A 338 15.94 5.16 10.04
CA MET A 338 16.36 4.25 8.97
C MET A 338 16.63 2.84 9.50
N ASP A 339 17.38 2.73 10.57
CA ASP A 339 17.73 1.44 11.19
C ASP A 339 16.49 0.74 11.76
N ALA A 340 15.55 1.48 12.36
CA ALA A 340 14.28 0.95 12.85
C ALA A 340 13.45 0.36 11.70
N MET A 341 13.20 1.13 10.64
CA MET A 341 12.42 0.66 9.47
C MET A 341 13.07 -0.55 8.81
N ALA A 342 14.40 -0.55 8.65
CA ALA A 342 15.14 -1.67 8.09
C ALA A 342 15.02 -2.91 8.99
N SER A 343 15.23 -2.77 10.30
CA SER A 343 15.18 -3.90 11.25
C SER A 343 13.77 -4.48 11.41
N ASP A 344 12.74 -3.63 11.43
CA ASP A 344 11.36 -4.08 11.57
C ASP A 344 10.86 -4.86 10.35
N THR A 345 11.42 -4.58 9.17
CA THR A 345 11.07 -5.24 7.91
C THR A 345 12.08 -6.31 7.45
N GLY A 346 13.22 -6.44 8.13
CA GLY A 346 14.26 -7.42 7.80
C GLY A 346 15.18 -6.99 6.65
N GLY A 347 15.34 -5.67 6.44
CA GLY A 347 16.30 -5.07 5.52
C GLY A 347 17.56 -4.57 6.21
N HIS A 348 18.23 -3.60 5.58
CA HIS A 348 19.43 -2.93 6.08
C HIS A 348 19.50 -1.49 5.61
N ALA A 349 19.89 -0.55 6.48
CA ALA A 349 20.02 0.87 6.15
C ALA A 349 21.42 1.21 5.64
N PHE A 350 21.50 2.12 4.67
CA PHE A 350 22.76 2.62 4.10
C PHE A 350 22.82 4.14 4.25
N TYR A 351 23.82 4.62 4.97
CA TYR A 351 24.08 6.04 5.19
C TYR A 351 25.58 6.31 5.30
N ASN A 352 25.98 7.57 5.28
CA ASN A 352 27.37 7.98 5.33
C ASN A 352 28.22 7.38 4.18
N THR A 353 27.67 7.24 2.99
CA THR A 353 28.34 6.71 1.81
C THR A 353 28.01 7.51 0.55
N ASN A 354 29.04 7.78 -0.26
CA ASN A 354 28.86 8.34 -1.60
C ASN A 354 28.68 7.25 -2.66
N GLY A 355 28.83 5.97 -2.30
CA GLY A 355 28.65 4.83 -3.19
C GLY A 355 27.21 4.36 -3.23
N LEU A 356 26.24 5.18 -3.70
CA LEU A 356 24.84 4.79 -3.75
C LEU A 356 24.60 3.65 -4.73
N ALA A 357 25.35 3.57 -5.83
CA ALA A 357 25.27 2.46 -6.78
C ALA A 357 25.68 1.12 -6.14
N GLU A 358 26.73 1.14 -5.32
CA GLU A 358 27.20 -0.01 -4.56
C GLU A 358 26.22 -0.38 -3.44
N ALA A 359 25.58 0.61 -2.80
CA ALA A 359 24.53 0.37 -1.79
C ALA A 359 23.33 -0.35 -2.42
N VAL A 360 22.88 0.06 -3.62
CA VAL A 360 21.83 -0.64 -4.38
C VAL A 360 22.25 -2.07 -4.69
N ALA A 361 23.45 -2.28 -5.21
CA ALA A 361 23.95 -3.62 -5.54
C ALA A 361 23.95 -4.53 -4.31
N LYS A 362 24.45 -4.04 -3.17
CA LYS A 362 24.45 -4.77 -1.90
C LYS A 362 23.04 -5.06 -1.36
N ALA A 363 22.11 -4.11 -1.48
CA ALA A 363 20.73 -4.31 -1.07
C ALA A 363 20.06 -5.41 -1.89
N ILE A 364 20.27 -5.43 -3.21
CA ILE A 364 19.73 -6.43 -4.12
C ILE A 364 20.39 -7.80 -3.88
N GLU A 365 21.73 -7.86 -3.77
CA GLU A 365 22.46 -9.09 -3.49
C GLU A 365 22.01 -9.72 -2.17
N SER A 366 22.01 -8.94 -1.10
CA SER A 366 21.59 -9.34 0.24
C SER A 366 20.13 -9.81 0.25
N GLY A 367 19.24 -9.02 -0.36
CA GLY A 367 17.82 -9.34 -0.38
C GLY A 367 17.43 -10.46 -1.33
N SER A 368 18.32 -10.87 -2.24
CA SER A 368 18.07 -11.96 -3.20
C SER A 368 18.60 -13.32 -2.73
N ASN A 369 19.42 -13.33 -1.66
CA ASN A 369 19.99 -14.54 -1.07
C ASN A 369 19.53 -14.62 0.39
N TYR A 370 18.52 -15.45 0.66
CA TYR A 370 17.88 -15.52 1.96
C TYR A 370 17.30 -16.92 2.24
N TYR A 371 16.97 -17.16 3.48
CA TYR A 371 16.29 -18.37 3.96
C TYR A 371 14.89 -18.00 4.41
N THR A 372 13.87 -18.70 3.93
CA THR A 372 12.50 -18.58 4.44
C THR A 372 12.24 -19.62 5.51
N LEU A 373 11.86 -19.16 6.68
CA LEU A 373 11.46 -19.96 7.83
C LEU A 373 9.96 -19.78 8.03
N THR A 374 9.24 -20.88 8.24
CA THR A 374 7.85 -20.79 8.67
C THR A 374 7.65 -21.53 10.00
N TYR A 375 6.85 -20.96 10.87
CA TYR A 375 6.47 -21.60 12.13
C TYR A 375 5.03 -21.24 12.52
N THR A 376 4.43 -22.08 13.36
CA THR A 376 3.15 -21.77 14.02
C THR A 376 3.47 -21.29 15.42
N PRO A 377 3.08 -20.05 15.80
CA PRO A 377 3.31 -19.55 17.13
C PRO A 377 2.74 -20.48 18.21
N SER A 378 3.50 -20.75 19.26
CA SER A 378 3.02 -21.49 20.42
C SER A 378 2.03 -20.69 21.28
N ASN A 379 2.09 -19.36 21.18
CA ASN A 379 1.12 -18.46 21.79
C ASN A 379 0.00 -18.16 20.80
N HIS A 380 -1.19 -18.70 21.06
CA HIS A 380 -2.37 -18.54 20.18
C HIS A 380 -3.25 -17.32 20.53
N LYS A 381 -2.80 -16.43 21.41
CA LYS A 381 -3.54 -15.21 21.72
C LYS A 381 -3.29 -14.16 20.65
N TRP A 382 -4.32 -13.80 19.91
CA TRP A 382 -4.28 -12.73 18.91
C TRP A 382 -4.87 -11.47 19.53
N ASP A 383 -4.05 -10.80 20.35
CA ASP A 383 -4.43 -9.66 21.22
C ASP A 383 -3.86 -8.32 20.72
N GLY A 384 -3.29 -8.30 19.50
CA GLY A 384 -2.66 -7.12 18.94
C GLY A 384 -1.31 -6.77 19.59
N GLY A 385 -0.82 -7.58 20.54
CA GLY A 385 0.46 -7.37 21.19
C GLY A 385 1.66 -7.62 20.27
N TYR A 386 2.76 -6.86 20.49
CA TYR A 386 4.01 -7.08 19.74
C TYR A 386 4.70 -8.34 20.20
N ARG A 387 5.07 -9.22 19.27
CA ARG A 387 5.79 -10.47 19.51
C ARG A 387 7.17 -10.39 18.92
N ARG A 388 8.16 -10.53 19.80
CA ARG A 388 9.56 -10.41 19.42
C ARG A 388 10.11 -11.72 18.90
N ILE A 389 10.62 -11.71 17.67
CA ILE A 389 11.32 -12.82 17.05
C ILE A 389 12.83 -12.68 17.32
N ARG A 390 13.48 -13.79 17.64
CA ARG A 390 14.94 -13.87 17.67
C ARG A 390 15.40 -15.14 16.99
N ILE A 391 16.41 -15.00 16.15
CA ILE A 391 17.04 -16.09 15.44
C ILE A 391 18.54 -16.06 15.78
N ASN A 392 19.04 -17.20 16.20
CA ASN A 392 20.45 -17.41 16.49
C ASN A 392 20.97 -18.60 15.67
N LEU A 393 22.29 -18.59 15.43
CA LEU A 393 22.95 -19.70 14.77
C LEU A 393 23.39 -20.74 15.81
N ASN A 394 23.37 -21.99 15.40
CA ASN A 394 23.79 -23.13 16.19
C ASN A 394 25.05 -23.81 15.60
N GLY A 395 25.66 -24.70 16.35
CA GLY A 395 26.79 -25.52 15.92
C GLY A 395 28.00 -24.73 15.41
N ALA A 396 28.57 -25.15 14.33
CA ALA A 396 29.78 -24.56 13.75
C ALA A 396 29.60 -23.11 13.24
N TYR A 397 28.37 -22.71 12.92
CA TYR A 397 28.07 -21.39 12.41
C TYR A 397 28.02 -20.31 13.51
N ALA A 398 27.71 -20.71 14.76
CA ALA A 398 27.64 -19.78 15.90
C ALA A 398 28.98 -19.06 16.17
N ALA A 399 30.11 -19.73 15.88
CA ALA A 399 31.46 -19.20 16.14
C ALA A 399 32.02 -18.38 14.97
N GLN A 400 31.38 -18.34 13.81
CA GLN A 400 31.93 -17.69 12.60
C GLN A 400 31.74 -16.18 12.57
N GLY A 401 30.93 -15.62 13.47
CA GLY A 401 30.64 -14.19 13.55
C GLY A 401 29.80 -13.70 12.37
N LEU A 402 28.89 -14.55 11.87
CA LEU A 402 27.95 -14.24 10.81
C LEU A 402 26.93 -13.20 11.28
N LYS A 403 26.49 -12.36 10.36
CA LYS A 403 25.44 -11.35 10.58
C LYS A 403 24.11 -11.88 10.06
N LEU A 404 23.05 -11.73 10.85
CA LEU A 404 21.70 -12.08 10.45
C LEU A 404 20.86 -10.82 10.35
N ALA A 405 20.12 -10.69 9.25
CA ALA A 405 19.09 -9.67 9.07
C ALA A 405 17.73 -10.36 8.85
N PHE A 406 16.79 -10.07 9.72
CA PHE A 406 15.43 -10.59 9.69
C PHE A 406 14.50 -9.64 10.46
N ARG A 407 13.21 -9.68 10.23
CA ARG A 407 12.26 -8.87 11.00
C ARG A 407 12.30 -9.20 12.47
N GLN A 408 12.35 -8.17 13.32
CA GLN A 408 12.52 -8.33 14.76
C GLN A 408 11.25 -8.81 15.50
N GLY A 409 10.11 -8.77 14.83
CA GLY A 409 8.84 -9.21 15.40
C GLY A 409 7.66 -8.95 14.49
N TYR A 410 6.47 -9.07 15.06
CA TYR A 410 5.20 -8.75 14.40
C TYR A 410 4.15 -8.45 15.47
N TYR A 411 3.07 -7.79 15.08
CA TYR A 411 1.92 -7.61 15.96
C TYR A 411 0.92 -8.75 15.72
N ALA A 412 0.47 -9.37 16.81
CA ALA A 412 -0.46 -10.50 16.80
C ALA A 412 -1.91 -10.02 16.64
N ASP A 413 -2.20 -9.34 15.51
CA ASP A 413 -3.53 -8.89 15.17
C ASP A 413 -4.39 -10.07 14.74
N ASP A 414 -5.65 -10.11 15.18
CA ASP A 414 -6.62 -11.12 14.76
C ASP A 414 -7.09 -10.80 13.33
N PRO A 415 -6.81 -11.66 12.35
CA PRO A 415 -7.22 -11.41 10.97
C PRO A 415 -8.73 -11.46 10.77
N ALA A 416 -9.47 -12.07 11.71
CA ALA A 416 -10.92 -12.17 11.67
C ALA A 416 -11.64 -10.99 12.35
N LYS A 417 -10.89 -10.13 13.02
CA LYS A 417 -11.45 -8.94 13.69
C LYS A 417 -10.73 -7.69 13.20
N PRO A 418 -11.48 -6.73 12.61
CA PRO A 418 -10.96 -5.37 12.50
C PRO A 418 -10.54 -4.94 13.91
N ARG A 419 -9.41 -4.26 14.04
CA ARG A 419 -8.92 -3.78 15.33
C ARG A 419 -10.00 -2.94 16.01
N ASP A 420 -10.68 -3.51 17.01
CA ASP A 420 -11.60 -2.76 17.86
C ASP A 420 -10.80 -1.67 18.54
N ALA A 421 -11.00 -0.44 18.13
CA ALA A 421 -10.52 0.72 18.83
C ALA A 421 -11.09 0.65 20.26
N GLY A 422 -10.21 0.45 21.24
CA GLY A 422 -10.54 0.18 22.63
C GLY A 422 -11.58 1.13 23.23
N THR A 423 -12.35 0.61 24.15
CA THR A 423 -13.42 1.28 24.89
C THR A 423 -12.93 2.50 25.69
N SER A 424 -12.88 3.66 25.07
CA SER A 424 -12.72 4.96 25.75
C SER A 424 -13.07 6.08 24.76
N ALA A 425 -13.18 7.33 25.20
CA ALA A 425 -13.42 8.51 24.32
C ALA A 425 -12.40 8.61 23.16
N ALA A 426 -11.23 7.98 23.27
CA ALA A 426 -10.28 7.72 22.18
C ALA A 426 -10.85 6.82 21.05
N VAL A 427 -11.93 6.03 21.30
CA VAL A 427 -12.56 5.12 20.33
C VAL A 427 -13.13 5.87 19.12
N THR A 428 -13.71 7.04 19.34
CA THR A 428 -14.29 7.84 18.24
C THR A 428 -13.19 8.43 17.35
N GLU A 429 -12.03 8.76 17.92
CA GLU A 429 -10.88 9.28 17.17
C GLU A 429 -10.10 8.18 16.44
N ALA A 430 -9.93 7.02 17.05
CA ALA A 430 -9.21 5.89 16.44
C ALA A 430 -10.05 5.22 15.33
N SER A 431 -11.37 5.04 15.50
CA SER A 431 -12.24 4.57 14.42
C SER A 431 -12.31 5.59 13.27
N SER A 432 -12.28 6.90 13.58
CA SER A 432 -12.18 7.94 12.58
C SER A 432 -10.80 8.00 11.91
N ALA A 433 -9.73 7.57 12.59
CA ALA A 433 -8.39 7.46 12.03
C ALA A 433 -8.27 6.25 11.10
N ALA A 434 -8.75 5.08 11.50
CA ALA A 434 -8.78 3.88 10.65
C ALA A 434 -9.64 4.09 9.39
N SER A 435 -10.81 4.69 9.52
CA SER A 435 -11.66 5.04 8.37
C SER A 435 -11.02 6.10 7.47
N ARG A 436 -10.28 7.05 8.03
CA ARG A 436 -9.52 8.05 7.25
C ARG A 436 -8.33 7.41 6.54
N SER A 437 -7.63 6.48 7.17
CA SER A 437 -6.52 5.74 6.56
C SER A 437 -7.01 4.87 5.39
N ALA A 438 -8.13 4.16 5.55
CA ALA A 438 -8.75 3.38 4.48
C ALA A 438 -9.18 4.26 3.30
N ALA A 439 -9.84 5.38 3.56
CA ALA A 439 -10.24 6.34 2.52
C ALA A 439 -9.03 6.97 1.82
N SER A 440 -7.98 7.27 2.57
CA SER A 440 -6.72 7.81 2.03
C SER A 440 -6.04 6.80 1.11
N TYR A 441 -5.98 5.51 1.50
CA TYR A 441 -5.44 4.43 0.69
C TYR A 441 -6.18 4.26 -0.65
N VAL A 442 -7.51 4.18 -0.61
CA VAL A 442 -8.33 4.07 -1.84
C VAL A 442 -8.11 5.29 -2.73
N GLN A 443 -8.15 6.50 -2.18
CA GLN A 443 -7.91 7.74 -2.93
C GLN A 443 -6.52 7.78 -3.55
N ALA A 444 -5.49 7.41 -2.80
CA ALA A 444 -4.10 7.36 -3.28
C ALA A 444 -3.96 6.33 -4.41
N SER A 445 -4.55 5.14 -4.24
CA SER A 445 -4.54 4.06 -5.23
C SER A 445 -5.33 4.42 -6.49
N MET A 446 -6.35 5.26 -6.40
CA MET A 446 -7.12 5.73 -7.55
C MET A 446 -6.48 6.90 -8.29
N SER A 447 -5.39 7.47 -7.79
CA SER A 447 -4.66 8.52 -8.50
C SER A 447 -4.00 8.00 -9.78
N ARG A 448 -4.04 8.78 -10.88
CA ARG A 448 -3.42 8.40 -12.16
C ARG A 448 -1.93 8.09 -11.98
N GLY A 449 -1.48 6.97 -12.55
CA GLY A 449 -0.11 6.51 -12.48
C GLY A 449 0.32 5.94 -11.14
N ALA A 450 -0.57 5.85 -10.15
CA ALA A 450 -0.30 5.14 -8.91
C ALA A 450 -0.14 3.63 -9.18
N PRO A 451 0.55 2.88 -8.32
CA PRO A 451 0.56 1.43 -8.39
C PRO A 451 -0.86 0.85 -8.49
N THR A 452 -0.99 -0.30 -9.11
CA THR A 452 -2.27 -0.99 -9.28
C THR A 452 -2.36 -2.13 -8.26
N PRO A 453 -3.06 -1.97 -7.13
CA PRO A 453 -3.26 -3.02 -6.15
C PRO A 453 -3.78 -4.32 -6.76
N GLN A 454 -3.36 -5.44 -6.20
CA GLN A 454 -3.71 -6.79 -6.67
C GLN A 454 -4.36 -7.64 -5.56
N ASP A 455 -4.87 -7.00 -4.49
CA ASP A 455 -5.56 -7.71 -3.41
C ASP A 455 -6.78 -8.45 -3.97
N ILE A 456 -7.46 -7.83 -4.94
CA ILE A 456 -8.52 -8.45 -5.73
C ILE A 456 -8.05 -8.62 -7.16
N LEU A 457 -7.86 -9.87 -7.60
CA LEU A 457 -7.56 -10.16 -9.00
C LEU A 457 -8.83 -10.15 -9.83
N PHE A 458 -8.80 -9.40 -10.92
CA PHE A 458 -9.95 -9.30 -11.81
C PHE A 458 -9.56 -9.12 -13.28
N LYS A 459 -10.53 -9.37 -14.14
CA LYS A 459 -10.50 -9.03 -15.55
C LYS A 459 -11.53 -7.94 -15.82
N VAL A 460 -11.21 -7.07 -16.74
CA VAL A 460 -12.16 -6.05 -17.21
C VAL A 460 -12.13 -5.99 -18.73
N ARG A 461 -13.30 -5.96 -19.33
CA ARG A 461 -13.46 -5.70 -20.76
C ARG A 461 -13.93 -4.27 -20.95
N VAL A 462 -13.21 -3.50 -21.76
CA VAL A 462 -13.54 -2.11 -22.08
C VAL A 462 -13.66 -1.98 -23.58
N LEU A 463 -14.84 -1.59 -24.04
CA LEU A 463 -15.15 -1.40 -25.46
C LEU A 463 -15.91 -0.08 -25.67
N PRO A 464 -15.79 0.57 -26.84
CA PRO A 464 -16.70 1.66 -27.18
C PRO A 464 -18.15 1.16 -27.19
N ALA A 465 -19.07 1.88 -26.58
CA ALA A 465 -20.49 1.52 -26.57
C ALA A 465 -21.14 1.67 -27.94
N SER A 466 -20.62 2.62 -28.75
CA SER A 466 -21.10 2.89 -30.10
C SER A 466 -19.97 3.35 -31.02
N THR A 467 -20.22 3.32 -32.32
CA THR A 467 -19.31 3.89 -33.34
C THR A 467 -19.48 5.41 -33.51
N THR A 468 -20.59 5.96 -33.05
CA THR A 468 -20.93 7.38 -33.19
C THR A 468 -20.70 8.11 -31.86
N PRO A 469 -20.13 9.33 -31.89
CA PRO A 469 -20.04 10.18 -30.70
C PRO A 469 -21.43 10.56 -30.16
N GLU A 470 -21.50 10.82 -28.88
CA GLU A 470 -22.70 11.22 -28.15
C GLU A 470 -22.58 12.67 -27.64
N ASP A 471 -23.69 13.40 -27.57
CA ASP A 471 -23.70 14.78 -27.06
C ASP A 471 -23.97 14.86 -25.55
N THR A 472 -24.39 13.75 -24.94
CA THR A 472 -24.73 13.66 -23.53
C THR A 472 -23.82 12.65 -22.81
N LEU A 473 -23.60 12.88 -21.50
CA LEU A 473 -22.88 11.93 -20.65
C LEU A 473 -23.73 10.68 -20.40
N ALA A 474 -23.06 9.54 -20.22
CA ALA A 474 -23.69 8.31 -19.77
C ALA A 474 -24.36 8.48 -18.39
N PRO A 475 -25.46 7.77 -18.11
CA PRO A 475 -26.10 7.81 -16.80
C PRO A 475 -25.12 7.45 -15.67
N GLY A 476 -25.24 8.11 -14.52
CA GLY A 476 -24.38 7.86 -13.36
C GLY A 476 -22.97 8.45 -13.47
N ASN A 477 -22.63 9.16 -14.54
CA ASN A 477 -21.37 9.87 -14.66
C ASN A 477 -21.38 11.17 -13.87
N VAL A 478 -20.29 11.42 -13.13
CA VAL A 478 -20.10 12.61 -12.30
C VAL A 478 -18.80 13.31 -12.73
N PRO A 479 -18.90 14.33 -13.63
CA PRO A 479 -17.74 15.12 -14.04
C PRO A 479 -17.27 16.04 -12.93
N ASP A 480 -15.99 16.49 -12.99
CA ASP A 480 -15.46 17.51 -12.08
C ASP A 480 -16.36 18.77 -12.10
N PRO A 481 -16.98 19.16 -10.98
CA PRO A 481 -17.90 20.29 -10.95
C PRO A 481 -17.22 21.63 -11.28
N ASN A 482 -15.91 21.75 -11.01
CA ASN A 482 -15.15 22.99 -11.24
C ASN A 482 -14.71 23.13 -12.71
N LYS A 483 -14.63 22.03 -13.44
CA LYS A 483 -14.22 22.02 -14.85
C LYS A 483 -14.90 20.87 -15.61
N PRO A 484 -16.21 20.98 -15.86
CA PRO A 484 -16.95 19.92 -16.54
C PRO A 484 -16.37 19.67 -17.95
N ILE A 485 -16.29 18.40 -18.32
CA ILE A 485 -15.87 17.99 -19.66
C ILE A 485 -16.90 18.43 -20.69
N LYS A 486 -16.42 18.75 -21.92
CA LYS A 486 -17.28 19.21 -23.04
C LYS A 486 -17.34 18.12 -24.10
N GLY A 487 -18.55 17.91 -24.65
CA GLY A 487 -18.77 17.00 -25.78
C GLY A 487 -18.16 17.50 -27.11
N PRO A 488 -18.22 16.67 -28.17
CA PRO A 488 -18.84 15.36 -28.16
C PRO A 488 -18.04 14.31 -27.39
N TYR A 489 -18.75 13.28 -26.88
CA TYR A 489 -18.18 12.22 -26.04
C TYR A 489 -18.12 10.89 -26.80
N ARG A 490 -17.14 10.05 -26.37
CA ARG A 490 -17.15 8.63 -26.64
C ARG A 490 -17.50 7.92 -25.35
N ARG A 491 -18.55 7.09 -25.38
CA ARG A 491 -18.94 6.24 -24.26
C ARG A 491 -18.20 4.91 -24.35
N PHE A 492 -17.74 4.43 -23.23
CA PHE A 492 -17.11 3.11 -23.05
C PHE A 492 -17.96 2.27 -22.11
N ASP A 493 -18.22 1.04 -22.54
CA ASP A 493 -18.78 -0.03 -21.71
C ASP A 493 -17.65 -0.73 -20.96
N ILE A 494 -17.82 -0.92 -19.67
CA ILE A 494 -16.85 -1.53 -18.78
C ILE A 494 -17.52 -2.72 -18.09
N ASP A 495 -17.14 -3.94 -18.50
CA ASP A 495 -17.62 -5.19 -17.91
C ASP A 495 -16.56 -5.77 -16.98
N TYR A 496 -16.89 -5.90 -15.71
CA TYR A 496 -16.02 -6.45 -14.67
C TYR A 496 -16.25 -7.93 -14.47
N ALA A 497 -15.17 -8.66 -14.15
CA ALA A 497 -15.20 -10.05 -13.71
C ALA A 497 -14.13 -10.29 -12.65
N ALA A 498 -14.52 -10.31 -11.36
CA ALA A 498 -13.65 -10.60 -10.23
C ALA A 498 -13.84 -12.04 -9.76
N LEU A 499 -12.80 -12.65 -9.17
CA LEU A 499 -12.91 -13.94 -8.53
C LEU A 499 -13.73 -13.82 -7.24
N ALA A 500 -14.79 -14.59 -7.10
CA ALA A 500 -15.64 -14.59 -5.92
C ALA A 500 -14.86 -14.94 -4.63
N ALA A 501 -13.81 -15.76 -4.75
CA ALA A 501 -12.93 -16.10 -3.64
C ALA A 501 -12.11 -14.93 -3.05
N SER A 502 -12.03 -13.79 -3.76
CA SER A 502 -11.34 -12.59 -3.30
C SER A 502 -12.26 -11.63 -2.54
N ILE A 503 -13.53 -11.97 -2.35
CA ILE A 503 -14.54 -11.11 -1.74
C ILE A 503 -14.87 -11.61 -0.34
N THR A 504 -14.93 -10.68 0.60
CA THR A 504 -15.23 -10.96 2.00
C THR A 504 -16.73 -10.81 2.28
N LEU A 505 -17.33 -11.84 2.86
CA LEU A 505 -18.70 -11.82 3.34
C LEU A 505 -18.70 -12.08 4.85
N GLU A 506 -19.10 -11.07 5.62
CA GLU A 506 -19.10 -11.13 7.09
C GLU A 506 -20.38 -11.78 7.62
N PRO A 507 -20.29 -12.78 8.52
CA PRO A 507 -21.47 -13.36 9.15
C PRO A 507 -22.11 -12.38 10.13
N GLN A 508 -23.40 -12.14 9.99
CA GLN A 508 -24.20 -11.32 10.90
C GLN A 508 -24.85 -12.19 12.00
N PRO A 509 -25.31 -11.59 13.12
CA PRO A 509 -25.95 -12.32 14.21
C PRO A 509 -27.23 -13.09 13.82
N ASP A 510 -27.87 -12.72 12.72
CA ASP A 510 -29.05 -13.39 12.15
C ASP A 510 -28.68 -14.58 11.23
N GLY A 511 -27.38 -14.85 11.06
CA GLY A 511 -26.85 -15.90 10.19
C GLY A 511 -26.73 -15.51 8.72
N ILE A 512 -27.09 -14.28 8.33
CA ILE A 512 -26.90 -13.77 6.98
C ILE A 512 -25.44 -13.35 6.80
N HIS A 513 -24.84 -13.66 5.66
CA HIS A 513 -23.50 -13.18 5.28
C HIS A 513 -23.66 -11.92 4.44
N HIS A 514 -23.05 -10.83 4.92
CA HIS A 514 -23.14 -9.51 4.31
C HIS A 514 -21.79 -9.07 3.74
N GLY A 515 -21.82 -8.42 2.58
CA GLY A 515 -20.64 -7.78 1.97
C GLY A 515 -21.06 -6.68 1.02
N ASP A 516 -20.24 -5.64 0.95
CA ASP A 516 -20.44 -4.51 0.04
C ASP A 516 -19.23 -4.40 -0.91
N ILE A 517 -19.49 -4.44 -2.21
CA ILE A 517 -18.48 -4.32 -3.24
C ILE A 517 -18.75 -3.05 -4.05
N GLU A 518 -17.75 -2.21 -4.15
CA GLU A 518 -17.76 -1.02 -4.99
C GLU A 518 -17.01 -1.27 -6.30
N PHE A 519 -17.67 -1.03 -7.41
CA PHE A 519 -17.09 -1.00 -8.76
C PHE A 519 -17.00 0.45 -9.19
N SER A 520 -15.81 0.90 -9.61
CA SER A 520 -15.59 2.30 -9.96
C SER A 520 -14.68 2.46 -11.18
N ALA A 521 -14.91 3.56 -11.90
CA ALA A 521 -14.11 3.99 -13.03
C ALA A 521 -13.85 5.50 -12.94
N PHE A 522 -12.59 5.89 -13.03
CA PHE A 522 -12.12 7.27 -12.98
C PHE A 522 -11.44 7.61 -14.29
N LEU A 523 -11.82 8.72 -14.87
CA LEU A 523 -11.24 9.23 -16.11
C LEU A 523 -10.31 10.40 -15.82
N TYR A 524 -9.08 10.32 -16.31
CA TYR A 524 -8.04 11.33 -16.11
C TYR A 524 -7.53 11.89 -17.43
N ASP A 525 -7.03 13.14 -17.38
CA ASP A 525 -6.21 13.70 -18.45
C ASP A 525 -4.73 13.23 -18.35
N PRO A 526 -3.87 13.54 -19.34
CA PRO A 526 -2.45 13.21 -19.30
C PRO A 526 -1.71 13.77 -18.07
N ASP A 527 -2.13 14.90 -17.53
CA ASP A 527 -1.52 15.55 -16.38
C ASP A 527 -2.00 14.97 -15.03
N GLY A 528 -2.90 13.98 -15.06
CA GLY A 528 -3.46 13.31 -13.88
C GLY A 528 -4.58 14.09 -13.20
N LYS A 529 -5.22 15.03 -13.90
CA LYS A 529 -6.41 15.69 -13.41
C LYS A 529 -7.62 14.81 -13.65
N LEU A 530 -8.46 14.65 -12.62
CA LEU A 530 -9.73 13.92 -12.72
C LEU A 530 -10.71 14.69 -13.62
N LEU A 531 -11.31 14.01 -14.58
CA LEU A 531 -12.25 14.55 -15.55
C LEU A 531 -13.68 14.08 -15.30
N ASN A 532 -13.86 12.78 -15.01
CA ASN A 532 -15.16 12.14 -14.87
C ASN A 532 -15.07 10.89 -14.01
N THR A 533 -16.15 10.52 -13.34
CA THR A 533 -16.23 9.28 -12.56
C THR A 533 -17.54 8.56 -12.84
N ALA A 534 -17.52 7.25 -12.71
CA ALA A 534 -18.70 6.39 -12.66
C ALA A 534 -18.48 5.33 -11.57
N GLY A 535 -19.53 4.97 -10.84
CA GLY A 535 -19.41 3.97 -9.79
C GLY A 535 -20.74 3.33 -9.44
N LYS A 536 -20.67 2.13 -8.87
CA LYS A 536 -21.81 1.36 -8.39
C LYS A 536 -21.39 0.48 -7.21
N THR A 537 -22.12 0.55 -6.12
CA THR A 537 -21.96 -0.37 -5.00
C THR A 537 -23.03 -1.47 -5.08
N ILE A 538 -22.61 -2.70 -4.88
CA ILE A 538 -23.47 -3.89 -4.84
C ILE A 538 -23.41 -4.45 -3.43
N ALA A 539 -24.55 -4.41 -2.71
CA ALA A 539 -24.69 -5.08 -1.43
C ALA A 539 -25.07 -6.56 -1.67
N ILE A 540 -24.30 -7.46 -1.07
CA ILE A 540 -24.52 -8.90 -1.13
C ILE A 540 -25.04 -9.35 0.24
N ASN A 541 -26.19 -10.03 0.26
CA ASN A 541 -26.77 -10.60 1.45
C ASN A 541 -27.13 -12.05 1.14
N LEU A 542 -26.40 -13.00 1.72
CA LEU A 542 -26.58 -14.42 1.49
C LEU A 542 -27.06 -15.13 2.75
N THR A 543 -28.14 -15.92 2.61
CA THR A 543 -28.53 -16.88 3.65
C THR A 543 -27.43 -17.94 3.82
N PRO A 544 -27.38 -18.70 4.93
CA PRO A 544 -26.38 -19.74 5.15
C PRO A 544 -26.30 -20.78 4.02
N ASP A 545 -27.42 -21.10 3.39
CA ASP A 545 -27.43 -22.06 2.28
C ASP A 545 -26.92 -21.44 0.98
N GLN A 546 -27.31 -20.19 0.68
CA GLN A 546 -26.77 -19.43 -0.45
C GLN A 546 -25.27 -19.17 -0.30
N TYR A 547 -24.79 -18.96 0.93
CA TYR A 547 -23.38 -18.77 1.20
C TYR A 547 -22.57 -20.06 0.88
N LYS A 548 -23.09 -21.24 1.22
CA LYS A 548 -22.45 -22.50 0.84
C LYS A 548 -22.38 -22.69 -0.68
N GLU A 549 -23.45 -22.32 -1.39
CA GLU A 549 -23.47 -22.36 -2.86
C GLU A 549 -22.44 -21.36 -3.43
N PHE A 550 -22.37 -20.17 -2.85
CA PHE A 550 -21.37 -19.15 -3.21
C PHE A 550 -19.93 -19.66 -2.99
N GLU A 551 -19.63 -20.28 -1.85
CA GLU A 551 -18.31 -20.86 -1.57
C GLU A 551 -17.94 -21.97 -2.57
N GLN A 552 -18.88 -22.86 -2.92
CA GLN A 552 -18.66 -23.88 -3.93
C GLN A 552 -18.40 -23.28 -5.30
N ALA A 553 -19.18 -22.26 -5.70
CA ALA A 553 -18.98 -21.55 -6.95
C ALA A 553 -17.64 -20.80 -6.98
N ALA A 554 -17.25 -20.19 -5.87
CA ALA A 554 -15.96 -19.52 -5.72
C ALA A 554 -14.77 -20.48 -5.89
N GLN A 555 -14.86 -21.70 -5.31
CA GLN A 555 -13.86 -22.75 -5.48
C GLN A 555 -13.76 -23.25 -6.94
N GLN A 556 -14.84 -23.16 -7.71
CA GLN A 556 -14.88 -23.51 -9.15
C GLN A 556 -14.41 -22.33 -10.04
N GLY A 557 -13.97 -21.21 -9.45
CA GLY A 557 -13.49 -20.05 -10.18
C GLY A 557 -14.61 -19.15 -10.75
N THR A 558 -15.83 -19.27 -10.23
CA THR A 558 -16.93 -18.39 -10.60
C THR A 558 -16.61 -16.95 -10.18
N GLY A 559 -16.95 -15.99 -11.04
CA GLY A 559 -16.70 -14.58 -10.83
C GLY A 559 -17.94 -13.79 -10.43
N ILE A 560 -17.71 -12.66 -9.78
CA ILE A 560 -18.71 -11.60 -9.59
C ILE A 560 -18.52 -10.58 -10.70
N GLY A 561 -19.61 -10.22 -11.40
CA GLY A 561 -19.59 -9.27 -12.51
C GLY A 561 -20.36 -8.00 -12.20
N ALA A 562 -19.94 -6.92 -12.84
CA ALA A 562 -20.66 -5.66 -12.87
C ALA A 562 -20.47 -5.00 -14.24
N HIS A 563 -21.37 -4.09 -14.57
CA HIS A 563 -21.31 -3.27 -15.76
C HIS A 563 -21.41 -1.79 -15.37
N LEU A 564 -20.50 -0.98 -15.92
CA LEU A 564 -20.49 0.48 -15.82
C LEU A 564 -20.31 1.09 -17.21
N GLU A 565 -20.77 2.32 -17.36
CA GLU A 565 -20.55 3.14 -18.54
C GLU A 565 -19.81 4.42 -18.15
N ILE A 566 -18.81 4.83 -18.95
CA ILE A 566 -18.11 6.09 -18.72
C ILE A 566 -17.92 6.87 -20.03
N SER A 567 -18.20 8.17 -19.97
CA SER A 567 -18.05 9.08 -21.11
C SER A 567 -16.72 9.81 -21.05
N ALA A 568 -15.97 9.79 -22.15
CA ALA A 568 -14.70 10.50 -22.32
C ALA A 568 -14.79 11.54 -23.45
N PRO A 569 -14.14 12.72 -23.35
CA PRO A 569 -14.07 13.70 -24.42
C PRO A 569 -13.41 13.11 -25.66
N LEU A 570 -14.00 13.31 -26.85
CA LEU A 570 -13.53 12.69 -28.10
C LEU A 570 -12.15 13.20 -28.55
N LYS A 571 -11.82 14.47 -28.27
CA LYS A 571 -10.62 15.16 -28.80
C LYS A 571 -9.43 15.20 -27.85
N GLN A 572 -9.54 14.56 -26.70
CA GLN A 572 -8.54 14.59 -25.65
C GLN A 572 -8.03 13.18 -25.38
N GLU A 573 -6.73 13.01 -25.25
CA GLU A 573 -6.16 11.78 -24.70
C GLU A 573 -6.57 11.65 -23.24
N THR A 574 -7.05 10.47 -22.86
CA THR A 574 -7.53 10.21 -21.51
C THR A 574 -7.11 8.82 -21.03
N TYR A 575 -7.11 8.64 -19.73
CA TYR A 575 -6.73 7.39 -19.04
C TYR A 575 -7.87 6.96 -18.13
N LEU A 576 -8.25 5.70 -18.25
CA LEU A 576 -9.23 5.07 -17.36
C LEU A 576 -8.48 4.33 -16.24
N ARG A 577 -8.85 4.65 -15.01
CA ARG A 577 -8.46 3.89 -13.83
C ARG A 577 -9.70 3.19 -13.29
N ILE A 578 -9.66 1.86 -13.31
CA ILE A 578 -10.82 0.98 -13.10
C ILE A 578 -10.52 0.15 -11.87
N ALA A 579 -11.45 0.13 -10.91
CA ALA A 579 -11.24 -0.54 -9.64
C ALA A 579 -12.42 -1.37 -9.17
N ILE A 580 -12.09 -2.37 -8.35
CA ILE A 580 -13.01 -3.14 -7.52
C ILE A 580 -12.51 -3.00 -6.08
N HIS A 581 -13.40 -2.58 -5.18
CA HIS A 581 -13.11 -2.38 -3.77
C HIS A 581 -14.07 -3.22 -2.92
N ASP A 582 -13.53 -4.14 -2.14
CA ASP A 582 -14.23 -4.89 -1.12
C ASP A 582 -14.22 -4.08 0.18
N ILE A 583 -15.35 -3.45 0.49
CA ILE A 583 -15.44 -2.48 1.58
C ILE A 583 -15.13 -3.11 2.96
N PRO A 584 -15.65 -4.31 3.31
CA PRO A 584 -15.38 -4.92 4.61
C PRO A 584 -13.89 -5.20 4.86
N SER A 585 -13.18 -5.75 3.88
CA SER A 585 -11.75 -6.08 4.03
C SER A 585 -10.81 -4.94 3.66
N ASN A 586 -11.34 -3.86 3.06
CA ASN A 586 -10.57 -2.79 2.42
C ASN A 586 -9.58 -3.29 1.35
N HIS A 587 -9.86 -4.45 0.75
CA HIS A 587 -9.08 -4.98 -0.38
C HIS A 587 -9.45 -4.26 -1.68
N LEU A 588 -8.44 -3.99 -2.48
CA LEU A 588 -8.58 -3.21 -3.71
C LEU A 588 -7.89 -3.91 -4.89
N GLY A 589 -8.59 -3.99 -6.01
CA GLY A 589 -8.00 -4.35 -7.30
C GLY A 589 -8.10 -3.16 -8.25
N VAL A 590 -7.00 -2.79 -8.92
CA VAL A 590 -6.99 -1.64 -9.84
C VAL A 590 -6.29 -2.01 -11.15
N VAL A 591 -6.77 -1.47 -12.27
CA VAL A 591 -6.09 -1.46 -13.57
C VAL A 591 -6.15 -0.07 -14.18
N GLU A 592 -5.10 0.35 -14.87
CA GLU A 592 -5.07 1.62 -15.60
C GLU A 592 -4.82 1.36 -17.09
N ILE A 593 -5.63 1.98 -17.95
CA ILE A 593 -5.53 1.87 -19.41
C ILE A 593 -5.67 3.22 -20.09
N PRO A 594 -4.90 3.52 -21.14
CA PRO A 594 -5.17 4.65 -22.00
C PRO A 594 -6.42 4.37 -22.85
N THR A 595 -7.36 5.31 -22.96
CA THR A 595 -8.57 5.12 -23.78
C THR A 595 -8.24 4.93 -25.25
N SER A 596 -7.11 5.43 -25.72
CA SER A 596 -6.60 5.22 -27.09
C SER A 596 -6.37 3.74 -27.41
N SER A 597 -6.07 2.89 -26.43
CA SER A 597 -5.86 1.44 -26.64
C SER A 597 -7.13 0.70 -27.03
N VAL A 598 -8.31 1.23 -26.69
CA VAL A 598 -9.62 0.60 -26.94
C VAL A 598 -10.51 1.40 -27.89
N ALA A 599 -10.23 2.68 -28.09
CA ALA A 599 -11.08 3.59 -28.86
C ALA A 599 -11.32 3.17 -30.33
N HIS A 600 -10.47 2.31 -30.89
CA HIS A 600 -10.56 1.81 -32.27
C HIS A 600 -11.24 0.44 -32.37
N LEU A 601 -11.58 -0.18 -31.23
CA LEU A 601 -12.23 -1.48 -31.22
C LEU A 601 -13.70 -1.37 -31.63
N PRO A 602 -14.28 -2.44 -32.21
CA PRO A 602 -15.69 -2.46 -32.51
C PRO A 602 -16.52 -2.50 -31.21
N PRO A 603 -17.70 -1.86 -31.20
CA PRO A 603 -18.64 -1.99 -30.09
C PRO A 603 -19.09 -3.45 -29.91
N PRO A 604 -19.58 -3.83 -28.72
CA PRO A 604 -20.13 -5.17 -28.51
C PRO A 604 -21.31 -5.42 -29.45
N PRO A 605 -21.53 -6.67 -29.91
CA PRO A 605 -22.70 -6.99 -30.73
C PRO A 605 -23.97 -6.65 -29.93
N ALA A 606 -24.93 -6.01 -30.62
CA ALA A 606 -26.22 -5.67 -30.01
C ALA A 606 -26.86 -6.93 -29.39
N ALA A 607 -27.32 -6.81 -28.14
CA ALA A 607 -28.05 -7.89 -27.51
C ALA A 607 -29.23 -8.34 -28.40
N PRO A 608 -29.47 -9.64 -28.58
CA PRO A 608 -30.60 -10.08 -29.39
C PRO A 608 -31.90 -9.49 -28.81
N THR A 609 -32.63 -8.77 -29.63
CA THR A 609 -33.93 -8.22 -29.25
C THR A 609 -34.82 -9.37 -28.78
N PRO A 610 -35.43 -9.29 -27.58
CA PRO A 610 -36.34 -10.32 -27.17
C PRO A 610 -37.46 -10.47 -28.24
N PRO A 611 -37.87 -11.69 -28.58
CA PRO A 611 -38.89 -11.91 -29.59
C PRO A 611 -40.14 -11.15 -29.17
N THR A 612 -40.59 -10.24 -30.03
CA THR A 612 -41.90 -9.59 -29.90
C THR A 612 -42.95 -10.67 -29.96
N THR A 613 -43.55 -10.98 -28.82
CA THR A 613 -44.76 -11.81 -28.77
C THR A 613 -45.85 -11.11 -29.60
N PRO A 614 -46.39 -11.73 -30.62
CA PRO A 614 -47.55 -11.14 -31.33
C PRO A 614 -48.73 -11.18 -30.37
N HIS A 615 -49.43 -10.03 -30.28
CA HIS A 615 -50.70 -9.87 -29.58
C HIS A 615 -51.83 -10.66 -30.24
#